data_25636ed0e8622179dc8127cb9ca5de20
#
_entry.id   25636ed0e8622179dc8127cb9ca5de20
#
_cell.length_a   1.000
_cell.length_b   1.000
_cell.length_c   1.000
_cell.angle_alpha   90.00
_cell.angle_beta   90.00
_cell.angle_gamma   90.00
#
_symmetry.space_group_name_H-M   'P 1'
#
loop_
_entity.id
_entity.type
_entity.pdbx_description
1 polymer ?
#
loop_
_entity_poly.entity_id
_entity_poly.type
_entity_poly.pdbx_seq_one_letter_code
_entity_poly.pdbx_strand_id
1 'polypeptide(L)'
;MRKVAIADDSPAFLAAAASYIATIPGFTLAGTASTAPQTLALVESAAPDVLLLDLGLGPKRGLQLLQQVKAAPAAPAIVALALFDTPEALAAAKRAGADALVGKVSFISSLSLVLAQLFPAAS
;
A
#
# COMPACT_ATOMS: atom_id res chain seq x y z
N MET A 1 16.78 5.81 -0.95
CA MET A 1 15.76 4.94 -1.54
C MET A 1 14.40 5.23 -0.92
N ARG A 2 13.36 5.05 -1.68
CA ARG A 2 12.00 5.23 -1.18
C ARG A 2 11.60 4.02 -0.34
N LYS A 3 10.95 4.26 0.78
CA LYS A 3 10.53 3.22 1.72
C LYS A 3 9.10 2.80 1.47
N VAL A 4 8.88 1.49 1.34
CA VAL A 4 7.56 0.89 1.09
C VAL A 4 7.15 0.09 2.31
N ALA A 5 5.96 0.38 2.84
CA ALA A 5 5.33 -0.45 3.86
C ALA A 5 4.15 -1.21 3.26
N ILE A 6 3.87 -2.40 3.76
CA ILE A 6 2.76 -3.23 3.28
C ILE A 6 1.89 -3.63 4.46
N ALA A 7 0.58 -3.45 4.31
CA ALA A 7 -0.40 -3.89 5.28
C ALA A 7 -1.41 -4.84 4.63
N ASP A 8 -1.44 -6.09 5.09
CA ASP A 8 -2.28 -7.15 4.55
C ASP A 8 -2.37 -8.27 5.57
N ASP A 9 -3.52 -8.91 5.70
CA ASP A 9 -3.70 -9.98 6.68
C ASP A 9 -3.29 -11.36 6.17
N SER A 10 -2.81 -11.47 4.93
CA SER A 10 -2.33 -12.72 4.34
C SER A 10 -0.82 -12.83 4.48
N PRO A 11 -0.29 -13.74 5.32
CA PRO A 11 1.16 -13.92 5.42
C PRO A 11 1.80 -14.31 4.09
N ALA A 12 1.10 -15.12 3.29
CA ALA A 12 1.63 -15.54 1.99
C ALA A 12 1.76 -14.35 1.04
N PHE A 13 0.77 -13.46 1.01
CA PHE A 13 0.86 -12.26 0.18
C PHE A 13 1.96 -11.33 0.67
N LEU A 14 2.06 -11.12 1.98
CA LEU A 14 3.11 -10.26 2.55
C LEU A 14 4.51 -10.76 2.16
N ALA A 15 4.74 -12.06 2.26
CA ALA A 15 6.04 -12.64 1.90
C ALA A 15 6.35 -12.47 0.41
N ALA A 16 5.37 -12.75 -0.45
CA ALA A 16 5.56 -12.62 -1.89
C ALA A 16 5.77 -11.15 -2.30
N ALA A 17 4.99 -10.25 -1.74
CA ALA A 17 5.11 -8.83 -2.04
C ALA A 17 6.44 -8.26 -1.55
N ALA A 18 6.88 -8.64 -0.36
CA ALA A 18 8.16 -8.20 0.18
C ALA A 18 9.33 -8.64 -0.72
N SER A 19 9.30 -9.89 -1.17
CA SER A 19 10.32 -10.41 -2.09
C SER A 19 10.34 -9.64 -3.40
N TYR A 20 9.17 -9.32 -3.94
CA TYR A 20 9.09 -8.58 -5.19
C TYR A 20 9.59 -7.14 -5.04
N ILE A 21 9.20 -6.46 -3.97
CA ILE A 21 9.63 -5.08 -3.73
C ILE A 21 11.15 -4.98 -3.64
N ALA A 22 11.81 -5.99 -3.06
CA ALA A 22 13.26 -6.03 -2.99
C ALA A 22 13.94 -6.04 -4.36
N THR A 23 13.21 -6.39 -5.42
CA THR A 23 13.74 -6.39 -6.80
C THR A 23 13.51 -5.07 -7.54
N ILE A 24 12.70 -4.15 -6.99
CA ILE A 24 12.37 -2.91 -7.69
C ILE A 24 13.45 -1.86 -7.41
N PRO A 25 14.19 -1.40 -8.44
CA PRO A 25 15.25 -0.40 -8.22
C PRO A 25 14.68 0.88 -7.60
N GLY A 26 15.40 1.44 -6.63
CA GLY A 26 15.02 2.69 -5.99
C GLY A 26 14.07 2.54 -4.81
N PHE A 27 13.65 1.32 -4.49
CA PHE A 27 12.70 1.07 -3.40
C PHE A 27 13.26 0.06 -2.41
N THR A 28 12.89 0.23 -1.15
CA THR A 28 13.27 -0.69 -0.07
C THR A 28 12.07 -0.95 0.82
N LEU A 29 12.00 -2.13 1.42
CA LEU A 29 10.91 -2.49 2.31
C LEU A 29 11.16 -1.86 3.69
N ALA A 30 10.20 -1.04 4.15
CA ALA A 30 10.25 -0.46 5.49
C ALA A 30 9.71 -1.42 6.56
N GLY A 31 8.75 -2.25 6.18
CA GLY A 31 8.16 -3.21 7.09
C GLY A 31 6.81 -3.72 6.60
N THR A 32 6.26 -4.65 7.34
CA THR A 32 4.94 -5.23 7.06
C THR A 32 4.06 -5.18 8.30
N ALA A 33 2.75 -5.16 8.09
CA ALA A 33 1.76 -5.17 9.15
C ALA A 33 0.60 -6.07 8.74
N SER A 34 -0.02 -6.75 9.70
CA SER A 34 -1.13 -7.65 9.43
C SER A 34 -2.42 -7.25 10.12
N THR A 35 -2.41 -6.19 10.89
CA THR A 35 -3.60 -5.65 11.58
C THR A 35 -3.63 -4.12 11.45
N ALA A 36 -4.79 -3.52 11.70
CA ALA A 36 -4.91 -2.07 11.67
C ALA A 36 -4.01 -1.38 12.71
N PRO A 37 -3.96 -1.82 13.99
CA PRO A 37 -3.04 -1.21 14.94
C PRO A 37 -1.57 -1.32 14.54
N GLN A 38 -1.16 -2.48 14.00
CA GLN A 38 0.21 -2.66 13.52
C GLN A 38 0.51 -1.72 12.35
N THR A 39 -0.46 -1.52 11.46
CA THR A 39 -0.30 -0.61 10.33
C THR A 39 -0.05 0.82 10.80
N LEU A 40 -0.85 1.30 11.74
CA LEU A 40 -0.69 2.66 12.28
C LEU A 40 0.66 2.81 12.97
N ALA A 41 1.06 1.81 13.77
CA ALA A 41 2.36 1.83 14.43
C ALA A 41 3.52 1.83 13.43
N LEU A 42 3.40 1.05 12.36
CA LEU A 42 4.44 0.98 11.32
C LEU A 42 4.58 2.32 10.57
N VAL A 43 3.45 2.93 10.21
CA VAL A 43 3.48 4.24 9.54
C VAL A 43 4.14 5.29 10.43
N GLU A 44 3.82 5.29 11.72
CA GLU A 44 4.41 6.24 12.65
C GLU A 44 5.90 6.00 12.84
N SER A 45 6.31 4.76 13.06
CA SER A 45 7.70 4.46 13.41
C SER A 45 8.65 4.46 12.22
N ALA A 46 8.20 3.99 11.06
CA ALA A 46 9.05 3.86 9.88
C ALA A 46 8.97 5.05 8.92
N ALA A 47 7.92 5.85 9.04
CA ALA A 47 7.68 7.00 8.14
C ALA A 47 7.88 6.59 6.66
N PRO A 48 7.14 5.60 6.15
CA PRO A 48 7.32 5.16 4.77
C PRO A 48 6.92 6.24 3.77
N ASP A 49 7.50 6.17 2.59
CA ASP A 49 7.10 7.06 1.48
C ASP A 49 5.79 6.60 0.86
N VAL A 50 5.53 5.30 0.87
CA VAL A 50 4.29 4.73 0.33
C VAL A 50 3.85 3.55 1.18
N LEU A 51 2.54 3.46 1.40
CA LEU A 51 1.89 2.35 2.09
C LEU A 51 1.03 1.59 1.08
N LEU A 52 1.30 0.29 0.93
CA LEU A 52 0.43 -0.61 0.20
C LEU A 52 -0.57 -1.17 1.20
N LEU A 53 -1.84 -0.86 1.04
CA LEU A 53 -2.87 -1.16 2.04
C LEU A 53 -3.99 -2.01 1.45
N ASP A 54 -4.15 -3.23 1.97
CA ASP A 54 -5.24 -4.12 1.59
C ASP A 54 -6.57 -3.55 2.08
N LEU A 55 -7.50 -3.32 1.15
CA LEU A 55 -8.82 -2.79 1.49
C LEU A 55 -9.66 -3.78 2.30
N GLY A 56 -9.31 -5.06 2.28
CA GLY A 56 -9.96 -6.08 3.09
C GLY A 56 -9.36 -6.25 4.48
N LEU A 57 -8.39 -5.41 4.86
CA LEU A 57 -7.73 -5.56 6.15
C LEU A 57 -8.69 -5.27 7.31
N GLY A 58 -8.97 -6.32 8.07
CA GLY A 58 -9.93 -6.25 9.15
C GLY A 58 -11.38 -6.19 8.63
N PRO A 59 -12.37 -6.50 9.47
CA PRO A 59 -13.76 -6.47 9.05
C PRO A 59 -14.22 -5.03 8.77
N LYS A 60 -14.50 -4.72 7.52
CA LYS A 60 -15.01 -3.42 7.05
C LYS A 60 -14.09 -2.24 7.37
N ARG A 61 -12.79 -2.47 7.52
CA ARG A 61 -11.92 -1.44 8.09
C ARG A 61 -10.84 -0.92 7.15
N GLY A 62 -10.64 -1.56 6.01
CA GLY A 62 -9.60 -1.12 5.09
C GLY A 62 -9.76 0.33 4.66
N LEU A 63 -10.99 0.73 4.29
CA LEU A 63 -11.26 2.11 3.89
C LEU A 63 -11.15 3.09 5.05
N GLN A 64 -11.61 2.71 6.25
CA GLN A 64 -11.47 3.54 7.44
C GLN A 64 -10.00 3.73 7.81
N LEU A 65 -9.22 2.66 7.77
CA LEU A 65 -7.80 2.71 8.06
C LEU A 65 -7.08 3.62 7.05
N LEU A 66 -7.44 3.52 5.77
CA LEU A 66 -6.90 4.38 4.74
C LEU A 66 -7.15 5.86 5.08
N GLN A 67 -8.39 6.19 5.46
CA GLN A 67 -8.75 7.54 5.85
C GLN A 67 -7.96 8.02 7.07
N GLN A 68 -7.76 7.17 8.07
CA GLN A 68 -6.97 7.50 9.25
C GLN A 68 -5.53 7.81 8.89
N VAL A 69 -4.91 6.99 8.06
CA VAL A 69 -3.52 7.21 7.63
C VAL A 69 -3.41 8.51 6.83
N LYS A 70 -4.36 8.75 5.93
CA LYS A 70 -4.34 9.96 5.08
C LYS A 70 -4.54 11.24 5.88
N ALA A 71 -5.27 11.17 6.99
CA ALA A 71 -5.53 12.33 7.84
C ALA A 71 -4.33 12.72 8.71
N ALA A 72 -3.35 11.86 8.86
CA ALA A 72 -2.18 12.12 9.69
C ALA A 72 -1.25 13.14 9.02
N PRO A 73 -0.55 13.98 9.81
CA PRO A 73 0.51 14.82 9.25
C PRO A 73 1.59 13.96 8.62
N ALA A 74 2.17 14.40 7.53
CA ALA A 74 3.20 13.66 6.79
C ALA A 74 2.73 12.27 6.36
N ALA A 75 1.46 12.16 5.94
CA ALA A 75 0.92 10.90 5.47
C ALA A 75 1.68 10.39 4.25
N PRO A 76 1.93 9.07 4.17
CA PRO A 76 2.55 8.49 2.98
C PRO A 76 1.57 8.51 1.79
N ALA A 77 2.10 8.36 0.58
CA ALA A 77 1.25 7.98 -0.53
C ALA A 77 0.62 6.62 -0.23
N ILE A 78 -0.62 6.40 -0.64
CA ILE A 78 -1.32 5.14 -0.38
C ILE A 78 -1.70 4.47 -1.68
N VAL A 79 -1.23 3.24 -1.86
CA VAL A 79 -1.66 2.35 -2.93
C VAL A 79 -2.60 1.33 -2.30
N ALA A 80 -3.88 1.42 -2.62
CA ALA A 80 -4.85 0.45 -2.14
C ALA A 80 -4.66 -0.88 -2.89
N LEU A 81 -4.84 -1.98 -2.17
CA LEU A 81 -4.79 -3.33 -2.74
C LEU A 81 -6.17 -3.95 -2.64
N ALA A 82 -6.65 -4.48 -3.74
CA ALA A 82 -7.89 -5.26 -3.81
C ALA A 82 -7.62 -6.53 -4.60
N LEU A 83 -8.44 -7.55 -4.44
CA LEU A 83 -8.22 -8.79 -5.20
C LEU A 83 -8.22 -8.50 -6.70
N PHE A 84 -9.20 -7.71 -7.17
CA PHE A 84 -9.29 -7.26 -8.56
C PHE A 84 -9.39 -5.74 -8.60
N ASP A 85 -8.79 -5.13 -9.62
CA ASP A 85 -8.81 -3.67 -9.81
C ASP A 85 -10.05 -3.24 -10.60
N THR A 86 -11.22 -3.50 -10.04
CA THR A 86 -12.49 -3.12 -10.68
C THR A 86 -12.70 -1.60 -10.62
N PRO A 87 -13.54 -1.04 -11.53
CA PRO A 87 -13.91 0.37 -11.44
C PRO A 87 -14.53 0.75 -10.10
N GLU A 88 -15.34 -0.14 -9.49
CA GLU A 88 -15.96 0.08 -8.20
C GLU A 88 -14.93 0.16 -7.07
N ALA A 89 -13.94 -0.74 -7.08
CA ALA A 89 -12.86 -0.72 -6.10
C ALA A 89 -12.02 0.55 -6.24
N LEU A 90 -11.70 0.93 -7.47
CA LEU A 90 -10.94 2.16 -7.73
C LEU A 90 -11.69 3.38 -7.24
N ALA A 91 -12.99 3.48 -7.52
CA ALA A 91 -13.80 4.61 -7.08
C ALA A 91 -13.86 4.69 -5.56
N ALA A 92 -14.08 3.56 -4.88
CA ALA A 92 -14.12 3.52 -3.41
C ALA A 92 -12.77 3.92 -2.80
N ALA A 93 -11.69 3.40 -3.34
CA ALA A 93 -10.34 3.73 -2.85
C ALA A 93 -10.03 5.22 -3.01
N LYS A 94 -10.34 5.79 -4.17
CA LYS A 94 -10.09 7.20 -4.42
C LYS A 94 -10.94 8.10 -3.52
N ARG A 95 -12.20 7.75 -3.30
CA ARG A 95 -13.05 8.52 -2.37
C ARG A 95 -12.50 8.50 -0.95
N ALA A 96 -11.86 7.40 -0.55
CA ALA A 96 -11.26 7.30 0.78
C ALA A 96 -9.89 8.00 0.88
N GLY A 97 -9.31 8.42 -0.24
CA GLY A 97 -8.06 9.17 -0.27
C GLY A 97 -6.86 8.42 -0.81
N ALA A 98 -7.05 7.25 -1.41
CA ALA A 98 -5.95 6.51 -2.01
C ALA A 98 -5.40 7.23 -3.24
N ASP A 99 -4.11 7.13 -3.44
CA ASP A 99 -3.43 7.72 -4.59
C ASP A 99 -3.47 6.80 -5.81
N ALA A 100 -3.62 5.49 -5.58
CA ALA A 100 -3.72 4.51 -6.66
C ALA A 100 -4.34 3.22 -6.12
N LEU A 101 -4.70 2.33 -7.04
CA LEU A 101 -5.20 0.99 -6.72
C LEU A 101 -4.44 -0.03 -7.55
N VAL A 102 -4.06 -1.14 -6.94
CA VAL A 102 -3.45 -2.29 -7.61
C VAL A 102 -4.25 -3.53 -7.27
N GLY A 103 -4.61 -4.32 -8.28
CA GLY A 103 -5.20 -5.63 -8.07
C GLY A 103 -4.14 -6.64 -7.64
N LYS A 104 -4.45 -7.46 -6.64
CA LYS A 104 -3.48 -8.48 -6.18
C LYS A 104 -3.18 -9.50 -7.26
N VAL A 105 -4.16 -9.80 -8.13
CA VAL A 105 -3.97 -10.75 -9.22
C VAL A 105 -3.01 -10.24 -10.29
N SER A 106 -2.78 -8.93 -10.35
CA SER A 106 -1.86 -8.31 -11.30
C SER A 106 -0.74 -7.54 -10.59
N PHE A 107 -0.44 -7.89 -9.34
CA PHE A 107 0.49 -7.15 -8.49
C PHE A 107 1.87 -6.99 -9.13
N ILE A 108 2.42 -8.11 -9.62
CA ILE A 108 3.77 -8.11 -10.21
C ILE A 108 3.84 -7.20 -11.44
N SER A 109 2.82 -7.26 -12.31
CA SER A 109 2.84 -6.48 -13.56
C SER A 109 2.46 -5.02 -13.36
N SER A 110 1.79 -4.67 -12.28
CA SER A 110 1.21 -3.33 -12.10
C SER A 110 1.97 -2.47 -11.09
N LEU A 111 2.55 -3.06 -10.05
CA LEU A 111 3.10 -2.27 -8.95
C LEU A 111 4.22 -1.35 -9.39
N SER A 112 5.17 -1.84 -10.17
CA SER A 112 6.31 -1.02 -10.58
C SER A 112 5.86 0.17 -11.43
N LEU A 113 4.82 -0.01 -12.26
CA LEU A 113 4.27 1.09 -13.07
C LEU A 113 3.60 2.13 -12.17
N VAL A 114 2.84 1.69 -11.18
CA VAL A 114 2.18 2.60 -10.24
C VAL A 114 3.20 3.38 -9.43
N LEU A 115 4.24 2.71 -8.93
CA LEU A 115 5.30 3.38 -8.17
C LEU A 115 6.04 4.39 -9.02
N ALA A 116 6.28 4.07 -10.30
CA ALA A 116 6.91 5.02 -11.21
C ALA A 116 6.05 6.26 -11.46
N GLN A 117 4.73 6.09 -11.47
CA GLN A 117 3.80 7.23 -11.62
C GLN A 117 3.77 8.09 -10.37
N LEU A 118 3.83 7.48 -9.18
CA LEU A 118 3.81 8.23 -7.92
C LEU A 118 5.15 8.92 -7.64
N PHE A 119 6.24 8.34 -8.08
CA PHE A 119 7.60 8.85 -7.83
C PHE A 119 8.40 8.94 -9.12
N PRO A 120 8.01 9.81 -10.07
CA PRO A 120 8.63 9.83 -11.40
C PRO A 120 10.06 10.35 -11.41
N ALA A 121 10.45 11.13 -10.42
CA ALA A 121 11.75 11.80 -10.42
C ALA A 121 12.88 10.90 -9.93
N ALA A 122 12.61 9.63 -9.70
CA ALA A 122 13.64 8.68 -9.30
C ALA A 122 14.63 8.36 -10.43
N SER A 123 14.37 8.85 -11.61
CA SER A 123 15.30 8.72 -12.75
C SER A 123 16.48 9.66 -12.64
#